data_5f8fd2faf388d2f865da82564f3c21ed
#
_entry.id   5f8fd2faf388d2f865da82564f3c21ed
#
_cell.length_a   1.000
_cell.length_b   1.000
_cell.length_c   1.000
_cell.angle_alpha   90.00
_cell.angle_beta   90.00
_cell.angle_gamma   90.00
#
_symmetry.space_group_name_H-M   'P 1'
#
loop_
_entity.id
_entity.type
_entity.pdbx_description
1 polymer ?
#
loop_
_entity_poly.entity_id
_entity_poly.type
_entity_poly.pdbx_seq_one_letter_code
_entity_poly.pdbx_strand_id
1 'polypeptide(L)'
;DKSDWHDGFGLNFKITDLQSALGLSQFDKIDDFINIKKNMFKKYKSFLSDNEFVDMFDYETPWFIDLICESSNQRNELANYLSNNDIITRDSYPALSKQVYLKNVSKTNLNYSEEVSEKILWLPSSTNLTDNQIEKICTTINIFFNRN
;
A
#
# COMPACT_ATOMS: atom_id res chain seq x y z
N ASP A 1 1.85 1.48 17.20
CA ASP A 1 2.49 2.68 16.66
C ASP A 1 1.54 3.33 15.67
N LYS A 2 1.17 4.61 15.92
CA LYS A 2 0.26 5.38 15.06
C LYS A 2 1.06 6.36 14.20
N SER A 3 2.08 5.87 13.50
CA SER A 3 3.05 6.68 12.76
C SER A 3 2.44 7.64 11.74
N ASP A 4 1.25 7.30 11.21
CA ASP A 4 0.57 8.11 10.18
C ASP A 4 -0.59 8.96 10.75
N TRP A 5 -0.70 9.05 12.09
CA TRP A 5 -1.64 9.93 12.78
C TRP A 5 -0.94 11.17 13.29
N HIS A 6 -1.50 12.33 13.00
CA HIS A 6 -0.91 13.62 13.35
C HIS A 6 -1.83 14.43 14.27
N ASP A 7 -1.29 14.97 15.35
CA ASP A 7 -2.04 15.77 16.31
C ASP A 7 -2.12 17.25 15.90
N GLY A 8 -1.26 17.68 14.97
CA GLY A 8 -1.15 19.06 14.54
C GLY A 8 -0.85 19.21 13.05
N PHE A 9 -0.96 20.44 12.59
CA PHE A 9 -0.64 20.82 11.24
C PHE A 9 0.89 20.88 11.05
N GLY A 10 1.39 20.19 10.04
CA GLY A 10 2.79 20.21 9.63
C GLY A 10 2.97 20.80 8.24
N LEU A 11 4.16 21.32 7.97
CA LEU A 11 4.53 21.86 6.66
C LEU A 11 5.69 21.05 6.08
N ASN A 12 5.64 20.81 4.78
CA ASN A 12 6.75 20.27 4.03
C ASN A 12 7.50 21.46 3.37
N PHE A 13 8.76 21.65 3.80
CA PHE A 13 9.54 22.78 3.34
C PHE A 13 10.33 22.45 2.06
N LYS A 14 10.90 23.50 1.48
CA LYS A 14 11.71 23.43 0.27
C LYS A 14 12.82 22.37 0.37
N ILE A 15 12.98 21.58 -0.70
CA ILE A 15 14.04 20.58 -0.87
C ILE A 15 15.42 21.23 -0.76
N THR A 16 16.36 20.56 -0.10
CA THR A 16 17.76 20.99 0.00
C THR A 16 18.57 20.57 -1.21
N ASP A 17 19.73 21.20 -1.41
CA ASP A 17 20.64 20.85 -2.52
C ASP A 17 21.11 19.39 -2.45
N LEU A 18 21.37 18.86 -1.26
CA LEU A 18 21.73 17.46 -1.04
C LEU A 18 20.60 16.51 -1.48
N GLN A 19 19.36 16.81 -1.09
CA GLN A 19 18.19 16.05 -1.52
C GLN A 19 17.97 16.15 -3.03
N SER A 20 18.20 17.34 -3.62
CA SER A 20 18.11 17.57 -5.06
C SER A 20 19.15 16.77 -5.83
N ALA A 21 20.40 16.74 -5.35
CA ALA A 21 21.48 15.96 -5.97
C ALA A 21 21.16 14.45 -5.93
N LEU A 22 20.63 13.94 -4.80
CA LEU A 22 20.19 12.56 -4.70
C LEU A 22 19.02 12.27 -5.66
N GLY A 23 18.04 13.18 -5.73
CA GLY A 23 16.91 13.08 -6.64
C GLY A 23 17.35 13.01 -8.10
N LEU A 24 18.25 13.88 -8.53
CA LEU A 24 18.81 13.87 -9.87
C LEU A 24 19.52 12.56 -10.22
N SER A 25 20.28 12.00 -9.26
CA SER A 25 20.97 10.71 -9.48
C SER A 25 20.01 9.52 -9.67
N GLN A 26 18.77 9.63 -9.22
CA GLN A 26 17.73 8.62 -9.40
C GLN A 26 16.84 8.88 -10.63
N PHE A 27 16.78 10.15 -11.05
CA PHE A 27 15.90 10.58 -12.15
C PHE A 27 16.24 9.89 -13.47
N ASP A 28 17.53 9.67 -13.75
CA ASP A 28 17.99 8.97 -14.96
C ASP A 28 17.51 7.51 -15.05
N LYS A 29 17.04 6.94 -13.92
CA LYS A 29 16.51 5.57 -13.80
C LYS A 29 14.99 5.51 -13.64
N ILE A 30 14.31 6.64 -13.76
CA ILE A 30 12.87 6.70 -13.42
C ILE A 30 12.01 5.80 -14.30
N ASP A 31 12.31 5.72 -15.59
CA ASP A 31 11.58 4.87 -16.53
C ASP A 31 11.75 3.38 -16.21
N ASP A 32 12.96 2.98 -15.81
CA ASP A 32 13.22 1.60 -15.36
C ASP A 32 12.41 1.28 -14.10
N PHE A 33 12.39 2.18 -13.11
CA PHE A 33 11.60 1.99 -11.90
C PHE A 33 10.11 1.93 -12.19
N ILE A 34 9.59 2.77 -13.07
CA ILE A 34 8.18 2.74 -13.50
C ILE A 34 7.86 1.40 -14.15
N ASN A 35 8.71 0.91 -15.06
CA ASN A 35 8.51 -0.36 -15.74
C ASN A 35 8.55 -1.55 -14.76
N ILE A 36 9.49 -1.55 -13.80
CA ILE A 36 9.55 -2.55 -12.73
C ILE A 36 8.25 -2.56 -11.93
N LYS A 37 7.77 -1.39 -11.51
CA LYS A 37 6.53 -1.26 -10.74
C LYS A 37 5.30 -1.73 -11.51
N LYS A 38 5.19 -1.35 -12.78
CA LYS A 38 4.09 -1.81 -13.67
C LYS A 38 4.09 -3.33 -13.84
N ASN A 39 5.26 -3.93 -14.04
CA ASN A 39 5.39 -5.38 -14.17
C ASN A 39 5.09 -6.11 -12.86
N MET A 40 5.58 -5.58 -11.74
CA MET A 40 5.28 -6.10 -10.41
C MET A 40 3.77 -6.10 -10.14
N PHE A 41 3.09 -4.99 -10.40
CA PHE A 41 1.64 -4.87 -10.23
C PHE A 41 0.87 -5.90 -11.06
N LYS A 42 1.24 -6.06 -12.34
CA LYS A 42 0.65 -7.08 -13.21
C LYS A 42 0.79 -8.50 -12.65
N LYS A 43 1.95 -8.81 -12.06
CA LYS A 43 2.19 -10.13 -11.45
C LYS A 43 1.32 -10.35 -10.22
N TYR A 44 1.29 -9.38 -9.31
CA TYR A 44 0.38 -9.45 -8.16
C TYR A 44 -1.06 -9.66 -8.58
N LYS A 45 -1.52 -8.86 -9.54
CA LYS A 45 -2.89 -8.95 -10.06
C LYS A 45 -3.16 -10.32 -10.70
N SER A 46 -2.20 -10.87 -11.45
CA SER A 46 -2.34 -12.20 -12.09
C SER A 46 -2.39 -13.33 -11.06
N PHE A 47 -1.53 -13.30 -10.02
CA PHE A 47 -1.49 -14.37 -9.01
C PHE A 47 -2.66 -14.31 -8.02
N LEU A 48 -3.33 -13.15 -7.91
CA LEU A 48 -4.46 -12.95 -7.01
C LEU A 48 -5.80 -12.86 -7.74
N SER A 49 -5.84 -13.03 -9.07
CA SER A 49 -7.05 -12.88 -9.90
C SER A 49 -8.19 -13.81 -9.51
N ASP A 50 -7.87 -14.98 -9.02
CA ASP A 50 -8.86 -16.02 -8.67
C ASP A 50 -9.27 -15.94 -7.18
N ASN A 51 -8.79 -14.94 -6.46
CA ASN A 51 -9.11 -14.76 -5.04
C ASN A 51 -10.31 -13.82 -4.89
N GLU A 52 -11.47 -14.38 -4.54
CA GLU A 52 -12.73 -13.64 -4.41
C GLU A 52 -12.77 -12.72 -3.18
N PHE A 53 -11.86 -12.88 -2.21
CA PHE A 53 -11.86 -12.15 -0.94
C PHE A 53 -11.03 -10.87 -0.95
N VAL A 54 -10.35 -10.58 -2.04
CA VAL A 54 -9.50 -9.40 -2.16
C VAL A 54 -9.66 -8.72 -3.52
N ASP A 55 -9.47 -7.41 -3.52
CA ASP A 55 -9.48 -6.60 -4.74
C ASP A 55 -8.21 -5.73 -4.79
N MET A 56 -7.95 -5.17 -5.94
CA MET A 56 -6.82 -4.27 -6.18
C MET A 56 -7.26 -3.12 -7.08
N PHE A 57 -6.91 -1.89 -6.71
CA PHE A 57 -7.13 -0.76 -7.60
C PHE A 57 -6.36 -0.89 -8.91
N ASP A 58 -6.91 -0.32 -9.98
CA ASP A 58 -6.19 -0.19 -11.24
C ASP A 58 -5.40 1.12 -11.27
N TYR A 59 -4.09 1.01 -11.44
CA TYR A 59 -3.18 2.14 -11.56
C TYR A 59 -2.42 2.08 -12.88
N GLU A 60 -2.29 3.23 -13.53
CA GLU A 60 -1.37 3.37 -14.65
C GLU A 60 0.08 3.19 -14.22
N THR A 61 0.45 3.78 -13.08
CA THR A 61 1.78 3.66 -12.47
C THR A 61 1.62 3.48 -10.95
N PRO A 62 1.69 2.23 -10.45
CA PRO A 62 1.51 1.96 -9.02
C PRO A 62 2.72 2.43 -8.21
N TRP A 63 2.49 3.17 -7.13
CA TRP A 63 3.50 3.46 -6.13
C TRP A 63 3.55 2.36 -5.07
N PHE A 64 2.44 2.10 -4.42
CA PHE A 64 2.23 0.94 -3.56
C PHE A 64 1.50 -0.17 -4.32
N ILE A 65 1.52 -1.37 -3.76
CA ILE A 65 0.66 -2.48 -4.19
C ILE A 65 -0.44 -2.59 -3.15
N ASP A 66 -1.60 -2.06 -3.47
CA ASP A 66 -2.76 -2.05 -2.60
C ASP A 66 -3.51 -3.38 -2.72
N LEU A 67 -3.75 -4.02 -1.58
CA LEU A 67 -4.67 -5.13 -1.46
C LEU A 67 -5.88 -4.66 -0.66
N ILE A 68 -7.08 -4.78 -1.19
CA ILE A 68 -8.32 -4.36 -0.54
C ILE A 68 -9.01 -5.60 0.02
N CYS A 69 -9.15 -5.66 1.33
CA CYS A 69 -9.88 -6.73 2.03
C CYS A 69 -11.36 -6.36 2.19
N GLU A 70 -12.20 -7.35 2.50
CA GLU A 70 -13.64 -7.12 2.73
C GLU A 70 -13.90 -6.25 3.97
N SER A 71 -13.04 -6.36 4.98
CA SER A 71 -13.16 -5.61 6.23
C SER A 71 -11.79 -5.27 6.83
N SER A 72 -11.76 -4.27 7.73
CA SER A 72 -10.57 -3.93 8.50
C SER A 72 -10.11 -5.08 9.40
N ASN A 73 -11.03 -5.89 9.90
CA ASN A 73 -10.71 -7.07 10.71
C ASN A 73 -9.96 -8.13 9.88
N GLN A 74 -10.49 -8.47 8.71
CA GLN A 74 -9.85 -9.40 7.78
C GLN A 74 -8.47 -8.89 7.34
N ARG A 75 -8.33 -7.57 7.06
CA ARG A 75 -7.06 -6.93 6.77
C ARG A 75 -6.04 -7.15 7.91
N ASN A 76 -6.46 -6.95 9.18
CA ASN A 76 -5.60 -7.13 10.34
C ASN A 76 -5.17 -8.59 10.54
N GLU A 77 -6.10 -9.53 10.36
CA GLU A 77 -5.83 -10.96 10.45
C GLU A 77 -4.84 -11.40 9.36
N LEU A 78 -5.04 -10.94 8.12
CA LEU A 78 -4.11 -11.19 7.02
C LEU A 78 -2.74 -10.59 7.29
N ALA A 79 -2.64 -9.34 7.77
CA ALA A 79 -1.37 -8.70 8.09
C ALA A 79 -0.58 -9.49 9.15
N ASN A 80 -1.26 -9.95 10.20
CA ASN A 80 -0.67 -10.80 11.23
C ASN A 80 -0.22 -12.15 10.67
N TYR A 81 -1.04 -12.77 9.84
CA TYR A 81 -0.68 -14.04 9.18
C TYR A 81 0.54 -13.90 8.28
N LEU A 82 0.60 -12.85 7.48
CA LEU A 82 1.76 -12.56 6.62
C LEU A 82 3.02 -12.29 7.45
N SER A 83 2.91 -11.52 8.53
CA SER A 83 4.03 -11.27 9.45
C SER A 83 4.58 -12.55 10.07
N ASN A 84 3.72 -13.50 10.44
CA ASN A 84 4.13 -14.81 10.96
C ASN A 84 4.79 -15.71 9.90
N ASN A 85 4.72 -15.34 8.62
CA ASN A 85 5.38 -15.98 7.50
C ASN A 85 6.53 -15.15 6.91
N ASP A 86 7.11 -14.23 7.71
CA ASP A 86 8.22 -13.35 7.34
C ASP A 86 7.90 -12.39 6.16
N ILE A 87 6.63 -12.04 5.98
CA ILE A 87 6.18 -11.08 4.98
C ILE A 87 5.68 -9.83 5.69
N ILE A 88 6.47 -8.75 5.61
CA ILE A 88 6.13 -7.47 6.25
C ILE A 88 5.22 -6.67 5.31
N THR A 89 4.07 -6.28 5.82
CA THR A 89 3.10 -5.41 5.16
C THR A 89 2.94 -4.10 5.92
N ARG A 90 2.23 -3.15 5.35
CA ARG A 90 1.93 -1.88 6.00
C ARG A 90 0.47 -1.51 5.77
N ASP A 91 -0.16 -0.94 6.78
CA ASP A 91 -1.49 -0.34 6.65
C ASP A 91 -1.42 0.87 5.70
N SER A 92 -2.50 1.12 4.97
CA SER A 92 -2.61 2.35 4.20
C SER A 92 -2.71 3.58 5.12
N TYR A 93 -2.48 4.75 4.55
CA TYR A 93 -2.70 6.00 5.30
C TYR A 93 -4.16 6.13 5.74
N PRO A 94 -4.40 6.57 6.99
CA PRO A 94 -5.76 6.88 7.40
C PRO A 94 -6.33 8.02 6.54
N ALA A 95 -7.61 7.98 6.26
CA ALA A 95 -8.27 9.05 5.53
C ALA A 95 -8.00 10.41 6.21
N LEU A 96 -7.66 11.43 5.42
CA LEU A 96 -7.36 12.77 5.96
C LEU A 96 -8.48 13.33 6.82
N SER A 97 -9.73 13.02 6.48
CA SER A 97 -10.92 13.40 7.26
C SER A 97 -10.93 12.87 8.70
N LYS A 98 -10.17 11.79 8.98
CA LYS A 98 -10.04 11.20 10.32
C LYS A 98 -8.90 11.81 11.14
N GLN A 99 -8.05 12.63 10.55
CA GLN A 99 -6.95 13.28 11.26
C GLN A 99 -7.48 14.29 12.29
N VAL A 100 -6.87 14.29 13.49
CA VAL A 100 -7.35 15.07 14.64
C VAL A 100 -7.40 16.56 14.34
N TYR A 101 -6.40 17.10 13.65
CA TYR A 101 -6.30 18.51 13.31
C TYR A 101 -7.30 19.00 12.25
N LEU A 102 -7.99 18.08 11.56
CA LEU A 102 -9.00 18.38 10.55
C LEU A 102 -10.45 18.20 11.05
N LYS A 103 -10.66 17.94 12.33
CA LYS A 103 -12.00 17.70 12.91
C LYS A 103 -13.01 18.82 12.63
N ASN A 104 -12.54 20.08 12.59
CA ASN A 104 -13.39 21.26 12.42
C ASN A 104 -13.49 21.74 10.96
N VAL A 105 -12.88 21.03 10.02
CA VAL A 105 -12.97 21.35 8.60
C VAL A 105 -14.29 20.83 8.05
N SER A 106 -14.98 21.66 7.23
CA SER A 106 -16.21 21.23 6.53
C SER A 106 -15.90 20.02 5.66
N LYS A 107 -16.73 19.00 5.77
CA LYS A 107 -16.56 17.72 5.05
C LYS A 107 -17.71 17.56 4.05
N THR A 108 -17.37 17.06 2.87
CA THR A 108 -18.33 16.46 1.95
C THR A 108 -18.61 15.01 2.37
N ASN A 109 -19.39 14.26 1.60
CA ASN A 109 -19.56 12.84 1.84
C ASN A 109 -18.25 12.09 1.51
N LEU A 110 -17.53 11.60 2.54
CA LEU A 110 -16.26 10.91 2.45
C LEU A 110 -16.34 9.45 2.93
N ASN A 111 -17.57 8.94 3.10
CA ASN A 111 -17.80 7.59 3.65
C ASN A 111 -17.00 6.51 2.92
N TYR A 112 -16.97 6.57 1.59
CA TYR A 112 -16.21 5.61 0.79
C TYR A 112 -14.71 5.67 1.09
N SER A 113 -14.11 6.86 1.10
CA SER A 113 -12.67 7.02 1.37
C SER A 113 -12.31 6.60 2.79
N GLU A 114 -13.18 6.90 3.76
CA GLU A 114 -12.98 6.53 5.16
C GLU A 114 -13.08 5.02 5.35
N GLU A 115 -14.04 4.36 4.72
CA GLU A 115 -14.23 2.93 4.77
C GLU A 115 -13.07 2.17 4.07
N VAL A 116 -12.76 2.55 2.83
CA VAL A 116 -11.76 1.85 2.02
C VAL A 116 -10.37 1.99 2.64
N SER A 117 -10.01 3.15 3.19
CA SER A 117 -8.70 3.34 3.82
C SER A 117 -8.43 2.36 4.98
N GLU A 118 -9.46 1.87 5.64
CA GLU A 118 -9.34 0.88 6.72
C GLU A 118 -9.16 -0.56 6.22
N LYS A 119 -9.51 -0.81 4.96
CA LYS A 119 -9.48 -2.14 4.33
C LYS A 119 -8.22 -2.41 3.53
N ILE A 120 -7.44 -1.37 3.22
CA ILE A 120 -6.24 -1.49 2.37
C ILE A 120 -5.05 -1.98 3.19
N LEU A 121 -4.38 -2.99 2.65
CA LEU A 121 -3.09 -3.48 3.09
C LEU A 121 -2.06 -3.26 1.99
N TRP A 122 -0.95 -2.59 2.27
CA TRP A 122 0.15 -2.44 1.33
C TRP A 122 1.07 -3.64 1.38
N LEU A 123 1.17 -4.31 0.25
CA LEU A 123 2.07 -5.45 0.06
C LEU A 123 3.51 -4.98 -0.20
N PRO A 124 4.51 -5.86 0.03
CA PRO A 124 5.89 -5.57 -0.32
C PRO A 124 6.01 -5.11 -1.77
N SER A 125 6.66 -3.98 -2.01
CA SER A 125 6.73 -3.36 -3.32
C SER A 125 8.09 -2.72 -3.64
N SER A 126 9.18 -3.21 -3.03
CA SER A 126 10.53 -2.81 -3.38
C SER A 126 10.86 -3.17 -4.83
N THR A 127 11.58 -2.29 -5.54
CA THR A 127 12.06 -2.56 -6.90
C THR A 127 13.05 -3.72 -6.99
N ASN A 128 13.57 -4.20 -5.84
CA ASN A 128 14.49 -5.34 -5.76
C ASN A 128 13.80 -6.68 -5.55
N LEU A 129 12.45 -6.71 -5.45
CA LEU A 129 11.72 -7.97 -5.31
C LEU A 129 11.86 -8.83 -6.55
N THR A 130 12.21 -10.10 -6.32
CA THR A 130 12.24 -11.11 -7.37
C THR A 130 10.84 -11.69 -7.63
N ASP A 131 10.65 -12.28 -8.80
CA ASP A 131 9.40 -12.96 -9.17
C ASP A 131 9.00 -14.05 -8.19
N ASN A 132 9.97 -14.86 -7.74
CA ASN A 132 9.74 -15.93 -6.75
C ASN A 132 9.27 -15.37 -5.39
N GLN A 133 9.76 -14.19 -5.00
CA GLN A 133 9.27 -13.53 -3.78
C GLN A 133 7.85 -13.04 -3.93
N ILE A 134 7.48 -12.46 -5.08
CA ILE A 134 6.11 -12.05 -5.38
C ILE A 134 5.17 -13.26 -5.36
N GLU A 135 5.56 -14.34 -6.03
CA GLU A 135 4.80 -15.61 -6.06
C GLU A 135 4.61 -16.18 -4.64
N LYS A 136 5.68 -16.21 -3.82
CA LYS A 136 5.59 -16.62 -2.41
C LYS A 136 4.57 -15.79 -1.63
N ILE A 137 4.59 -14.46 -1.80
CA ILE A 137 3.67 -13.56 -1.12
C ILE A 137 2.23 -13.88 -1.53
N CYS A 138 1.95 -13.97 -2.83
CA CYS A 138 0.62 -14.25 -3.35
C CYS A 138 0.12 -15.64 -2.93
N THR A 139 0.98 -16.67 -2.98
CA THR A 139 0.66 -18.01 -2.51
C THR A 139 0.29 -17.99 -1.03
N THR A 140 1.04 -17.25 -0.21
CA THR A 140 0.75 -17.14 1.23
C THR A 140 -0.60 -16.45 1.48
N ILE A 141 -0.94 -15.42 0.71
CA ILE A 141 -2.24 -14.75 0.76
C ILE A 141 -3.35 -15.74 0.38
N ASN A 142 -3.22 -16.45 -0.74
CA ASN A 142 -4.22 -17.42 -1.19
C ASN A 142 -4.42 -18.56 -0.19
N ILE A 143 -3.36 -19.03 0.47
CA ILE A 143 -3.47 -20.04 1.53
C ILE A 143 -4.26 -19.50 2.73
N PHE A 144 -4.07 -18.25 3.12
CA PHE A 144 -4.85 -17.63 4.21
C PHE A 144 -6.35 -17.70 3.92
N PHE A 145 -6.77 -17.30 2.74
CA PHE A 145 -8.18 -17.28 2.38
C PHE A 145 -8.78 -18.68 2.13
N ASN A 146 -7.99 -19.64 1.65
CA ASN A 146 -8.44 -21.02 1.44
C ASN A 146 -8.54 -21.85 2.74
N ARG A 147 -8.12 -21.31 3.89
CA ARG A 147 -8.22 -21.97 5.20
C ARG A 147 -9.53 -21.65 5.94
N ASN A 148 -10.26 -20.66 5.50
CA ASN A 148 -11.52 -20.19 6.06
C ASN A 148 -12.66 -20.58 5.15
#